data_930c41dff1bd3b7d78310b0056a89f23
#
_entry.id   930c41dff1bd3b7d78310b0056a89f23
#
_cell.length_a   1.000
_cell.length_b   1.000
_cell.length_c   1.000
_cell.angle_alpha   90.00
_cell.angle_beta   90.00
_cell.angle_gamma   90.00
#
_symmetry.space_group_name_H-M   'P 1'
#
loop_
_entity.id
_entity.type
_entity.pdbx_description
1 polymer ?
#
loop_
_entity_poly.entity_id
_entity_poly.type
_entity_poly.pdbx_seq_one_letter_code
_entity_poly.pdbx_strand_id
1 'polypeptide(L)'
;MKLYQSNTSPNSRRVRIYLAEKGISMPIVPVDLAAREQFSDAYAAINPRRVVPTLVLDDGTAIGEVSAILRYLEEVHPEPPLLGTTAKNKAQIAMWERRAELEGFAAAMEAVRNSVPALRNRAIAGPHDYQQIPALVERSQKRVRNFYADLNARFADVSFVAGNEFSVADITAIVTVDFATKAASLPIADEHTGLKRWYDAVSARPSMGA
;
A
#
# COMPACT_ATOMS: atom_id res chain seq x y z
N MET A 1 -3.68 -9.58 19.65
CA MET A 1 -3.10 -8.69 18.60
C MET A 1 -3.89 -7.40 18.51
N LYS A 2 -3.25 -6.26 18.11
CA LYS A 2 -3.90 -4.99 17.78
C LYS A 2 -3.13 -4.27 16.66
N LEU A 3 -3.83 -3.49 15.83
CA LEU A 3 -3.24 -2.76 14.71
C LEU A 3 -3.24 -1.25 15.00
N TYR A 4 -2.07 -0.65 15.10
CA TYR A 4 -1.89 0.80 15.10
C TYR A 4 -1.91 1.30 13.67
N GLN A 5 -2.81 2.22 13.33
CA GLN A 5 -3.00 2.66 11.96
C GLN A 5 -3.57 4.08 11.85
N SER A 6 -3.54 4.67 10.67
CA SER A 6 -4.22 5.94 10.36
C SER A 6 -5.12 5.80 9.14
N ASN A 7 -6.32 6.36 9.20
CA ASN A 7 -7.26 6.33 8.08
C ASN A 7 -6.74 7.11 6.85
N THR A 8 -5.84 8.05 7.05
CA THR A 8 -5.23 8.84 5.97
C THR A 8 -4.00 8.18 5.35
N SER A 9 -3.50 7.09 5.95
CA SER A 9 -2.31 6.40 5.46
C SER A 9 -2.65 5.37 4.38
N PRO A 10 -2.09 5.48 3.17
CA PRO A 10 -2.28 4.46 2.14
C PRO A 10 -1.69 3.10 2.54
N ASN A 11 -0.59 3.06 3.29
CA ASN A 11 -0.05 1.81 3.83
C ASN A 11 -0.99 1.15 4.84
N SER A 12 -1.62 1.93 5.71
CA SER A 12 -2.64 1.40 6.63
C SER A 12 -3.85 0.86 5.86
N ARG A 13 -4.26 1.54 4.78
CA ARG A 13 -5.37 1.08 3.93
C ARG A 13 -5.06 -0.28 3.28
N ARG A 14 -3.83 -0.54 2.85
CA ARG A 14 -3.43 -1.87 2.33
C ARG A 14 -3.71 -2.98 3.36
N VAL A 15 -3.37 -2.74 4.62
CA VAL A 15 -3.63 -3.72 5.70
C VAL A 15 -5.12 -3.84 5.99
N ARG A 16 -5.88 -2.72 6.05
CA ARG A 16 -7.33 -2.78 6.28
C ARG A 16 -8.06 -3.56 5.20
N ILE A 17 -7.75 -3.33 3.92
CA ILE A 17 -8.32 -4.09 2.80
C ILE A 17 -7.99 -5.58 2.96
N TYR A 18 -6.74 -5.90 3.29
CA TYR A 18 -6.32 -7.28 3.51
C TYR A 18 -7.11 -7.95 4.65
N LEU A 19 -7.27 -7.27 5.79
CA LEU A 19 -8.06 -7.77 6.91
C LEU A 19 -9.52 -8.03 6.50
N ALA A 20 -10.11 -7.11 5.74
CA ALA A 20 -11.48 -7.24 5.25
C ALA A 20 -11.63 -8.40 4.26
N GLU A 21 -10.69 -8.61 3.33
CA GLU A 21 -10.68 -9.75 2.40
C GLU A 21 -10.56 -11.09 3.14
N LYS A 22 -9.81 -11.12 4.23
CA LYS A 22 -9.63 -12.29 5.09
C LYS A 22 -10.77 -12.51 6.10
N GLY A 23 -11.68 -11.53 6.26
CA GLY A 23 -12.68 -11.57 7.33
C GLY A 23 -12.07 -11.50 8.74
N ILE A 24 -10.86 -10.93 8.88
CA ILE A 24 -10.16 -10.83 10.16
C ILE A 24 -10.63 -9.56 10.89
N SER A 25 -11.13 -9.73 12.10
CA SER A 25 -11.45 -8.64 13.03
C SER A 25 -10.41 -8.57 14.14
N MET A 26 -9.89 -7.37 14.40
CA MET A 26 -8.97 -7.11 15.51
C MET A 26 -9.11 -5.69 16.05
N PRO A 27 -8.69 -5.40 17.28
CA PRO A 27 -8.64 -4.06 17.82
C PRO A 27 -7.81 -3.12 16.96
N ILE A 28 -8.39 -1.98 16.59
CA ILE A 28 -7.74 -0.91 15.83
C ILE A 28 -7.42 0.24 16.79
N VAL A 29 -6.15 0.66 16.82
CA VAL A 29 -5.69 1.82 17.57
C VAL A 29 -5.37 2.92 16.57
N PRO A 30 -6.16 4.00 16.55
CA PRO A 30 -5.90 5.11 15.63
C PRO A 30 -4.63 5.87 16.01
N VAL A 31 -3.87 6.31 15.01
CA VAL A 31 -2.70 7.20 15.16
C VAL A 31 -2.97 8.44 14.32
N ASP A 32 -3.06 9.60 14.96
CA ASP A 32 -3.32 10.88 14.29
C ASP A 32 -2.04 11.43 13.64
N LEU A 33 -1.95 11.23 12.31
CA LEU A 33 -0.81 11.74 11.54
C LEU A 33 -0.84 13.26 11.36
N ALA A 34 -2.02 13.90 11.45
CA ALA A 34 -2.14 15.34 11.36
C ALA A 34 -1.62 16.00 12.64
N ALA A 35 -1.94 15.43 13.81
CA ALA A 35 -1.37 15.82 15.10
C ALA A 35 0.08 15.35 15.29
N ARG A 36 0.66 14.65 14.30
CA ARG A 36 2.02 14.10 14.37
C ARG A 36 2.24 13.10 15.53
N GLU A 37 1.20 12.39 15.93
CA GLU A 37 1.22 11.44 17.05
C GLU A 37 2.29 10.33 16.86
N GLN A 38 2.59 9.94 15.61
CA GLN A 38 3.66 8.96 15.31
C GLN A 38 5.05 9.43 15.76
N PHE A 39 5.23 10.70 16.11
CA PHE A 39 6.48 11.24 16.65
C PHE A 39 6.50 11.32 18.19
N SER A 40 5.40 11.01 18.87
CA SER A 40 5.38 10.94 20.33
C SER A 40 6.29 9.85 20.86
N ASP A 41 6.80 10.02 22.09
CA ASP A 41 7.61 9.00 22.74
C ASP A 41 6.81 7.72 23.00
N ALA A 42 5.51 7.85 23.28
CA ALA A 42 4.61 6.71 23.45
C ALA A 42 4.53 5.85 22.19
N TYR A 43 4.38 6.47 20.99
CA TYR A 43 4.38 5.71 19.75
C TYR A 43 5.78 5.22 19.34
N ALA A 44 6.82 6.01 19.60
CA ALA A 44 8.21 5.62 19.35
C ALA A 44 8.62 4.37 20.12
N ALA A 45 8.08 4.17 21.33
CA ALA A 45 8.29 2.95 22.14
C ALA A 45 7.64 1.71 21.48
N ILE A 46 6.57 1.90 20.67
CA ILE A 46 5.91 0.83 19.91
C ILE A 46 6.63 0.58 18.60
N ASN A 47 6.90 1.64 17.85
CA ASN A 47 7.58 1.58 16.56
C ASN A 47 8.63 2.70 16.44
N PRO A 48 9.92 2.39 16.68
CA PRO A 48 11.01 3.37 16.55
C PRO A 48 11.14 3.98 15.16
N ARG A 49 10.59 3.32 14.11
CA ARG A 49 10.54 3.86 12.76
C ARG A 49 9.51 4.97 12.59
N ARG A 50 8.62 5.19 13.58
CA ARG A 50 7.61 6.27 13.60
C ARG A 50 6.74 6.30 12.36
N VAL A 51 6.34 5.13 11.89
CA VAL A 51 5.47 4.94 10.73
C VAL A 51 4.29 4.05 11.06
N VAL A 52 3.22 4.17 10.31
CA VAL A 52 2.04 3.30 10.37
C VAL A 52 1.86 2.57 9.03
N PRO A 53 1.29 1.35 9.04
CA PRO A 53 0.72 0.61 10.17
C PRO A 53 1.79 -0.12 11.00
N THR A 54 1.42 -0.52 12.22
CA THR A 54 2.21 -1.41 13.08
C THR A 54 1.28 -2.42 13.73
N LEU A 55 1.52 -3.71 13.53
CA LEU A 55 0.83 -4.80 14.21
C LEU A 55 1.58 -5.13 15.49
N VAL A 56 0.87 -5.13 16.63
CA VAL A 56 1.43 -5.55 17.92
C VAL A 56 0.75 -6.85 18.35
N LEU A 57 1.55 -7.88 18.56
CA LEU A 57 1.11 -9.20 18.99
C LEU A 57 0.79 -9.23 20.49
N ASP A 58 0.22 -10.34 20.98
CA ASP A 58 -0.19 -10.47 22.38
C ASP A 58 1.00 -10.57 23.33
N ASP A 59 2.15 -11.03 22.83
CA ASP A 59 3.43 -11.04 23.58
C ASP A 59 4.18 -9.72 23.55
N GLY A 60 3.61 -8.68 22.93
CA GLY A 60 4.20 -7.36 22.80
C GLY A 60 5.11 -7.17 21.58
N THR A 61 5.36 -8.21 20.78
CA THR A 61 6.15 -8.10 19.54
C THR A 61 5.50 -7.13 18.58
N ALA A 62 6.25 -6.11 18.12
CA ALA A 62 5.78 -5.15 17.12
C ALA A 62 6.32 -5.51 15.74
N ILE A 63 5.41 -5.65 14.77
CA ILE A 63 5.72 -5.90 13.35
C ILE A 63 5.35 -4.64 12.57
N GLY A 64 6.36 -3.95 12.05
CA GLY A 64 6.21 -2.87 11.07
C GLY A 64 6.24 -3.44 9.66
N GLU A 65 6.15 -2.55 8.64
CA GLU A 65 6.14 -2.85 7.20
C GLU A 65 4.95 -3.70 6.74
N VAL A 66 4.24 -3.20 5.75
CA VAL A 66 3.01 -3.84 5.24
C VAL A 66 3.26 -5.29 4.85
N SER A 67 4.29 -5.55 4.04
CA SER A 67 4.59 -6.90 3.55
C SER A 67 4.88 -7.91 4.67
N ALA A 68 5.50 -7.46 5.78
CA ALA A 68 5.76 -8.32 6.94
C ALA A 68 4.46 -8.60 7.72
N ILE A 69 3.62 -7.57 7.93
CA ILE A 69 2.31 -7.73 8.55
C ILE A 69 1.44 -8.72 7.78
N LEU A 70 1.35 -8.56 6.45
CA LEU A 70 0.54 -9.43 5.60
C LEU A 70 1.04 -10.88 5.61
N ARG A 71 2.35 -11.10 5.60
CA ARG A 71 2.93 -12.45 5.71
C ARG A 71 2.59 -13.12 7.04
N TYR A 72 2.75 -12.39 8.15
CA TYR A 72 2.37 -12.91 9.46
C TYR A 72 0.89 -13.30 9.51
N LEU A 73 0.02 -12.42 9.02
CA LEU A 73 -1.43 -12.66 9.01
C LEU A 73 -1.82 -13.82 8.08
N GLU A 74 -1.11 -14.02 6.96
CA GLU A 74 -1.35 -15.16 6.06
C GLU A 74 -1.01 -16.50 6.72
N GLU A 75 0.09 -16.56 7.50
CA GLU A 75 0.50 -17.78 8.21
C GLU A 75 -0.49 -18.16 9.32
N VAL A 76 -1.04 -17.17 10.04
CA VAL A 76 -1.97 -17.43 11.15
C VAL A 76 -3.44 -17.51 10.69
N HIS A 77 -3.75 -16.99 9.51
CA HIS A 77 -5.06 -17.03 8.86
C HIS A 77 -4.88 -17.38 7.38
N PRO A 78 -4.63 -18.64 7.01
CA PRO A 78 -4.28 -19.01 5.63
C PRO A 78 -5.42 -18.81 4.61
N GLU A 79 -6.68 -18.82 5.05
CA GLU A 79 -7.84 -18.72 4.16
C GLU A 79 -8.56 -17.36 4.24
N PRO A 80 -9.00 -16.83 3.10
CA PRO A 80 -8.66 -17.19 1.72
C PRO A 80 -7.18 -16.84 1.41
N PRO A 81 -6.48 -17.61 0.54
CA PRO A 81 -5.04 -17.43 0.30
C PRO A 81 -4.80 -16.21 -0.61
N LEU A 82 -4.32 -15.10 -0.04
CA LEU A 82 -4.00 -13.88 -0.78
C LEU A 82 -2.51 -13.75 -1.16
N LEU A 83 -1.65 -14.55 -0.53
CA LEU A 83 -0.22 -14.67 -0.84
C LEU A 83 0.12 -15.93 -1.66
N GLY A 84 -0.91 -16.71 -2.03
CA GLY A 84 -0.79 -17.91 -2.85
C GLY A 84 -0.59 -19.21 -2.06
N THR A 85 -0.81 -20.34 -2.74
CA THR A 85 -0.81 -21.68 -2.13
C THR A 85 0.40 -22.52 -2.52
N THR A 86 0.84 -22.46 -3.78
CA THR A 86 2.00 -23.22 -4.27
C THR A 86 3.26 -22.36 -4.30
N ALA A 87 4.43 -22.96 -4.28
CA ALA A 87 5.71 -22.25 -4.37
C ALA A 87 5.77 -21.33 -5.60
N LYS A 88 5.31 -21.82 -6.77
CA LYS A 88 5.26 -21.04 -8.00
C LYS A 88 4.30 -19.85 -7.87
N ASN A 89 3.08 -20.07 -7.39
CA ASN A 89 2.06 -19.04 -7.25
C ASN A 89 2.49 -17.99 -6.21
N LYS A 90 3.01 -18.42 -5.05
CA LYS A 90 3.59 -17.52 -4.04
C LYS A 90 4.70 -16.64 -4.62
N ALA A 91 5.60 -17.20 -5.40
CA ALA A 91 6.69 -16.43 -6.04
C ALA A 91 6.16 -15.41 -7.06
N GLN A 92 5.16 -15.78 -7.86
CA GLN A 92 4.54 -14.89 -8.85
C GLN A 92 3.80 -13.73 -8.16
N ILE A 93 3.01 -14.01 -7.12
CA ILE A 93 2.31 -12.96 -6.35
C ILE A 93 3.31 -12.03 -5.69
N ALA A 94 4.34 -12.57 -5.02
CA ALA A 94 5.38 -11.76 -4.37
C ALA A 94 6.15 -10.88 -5.38
N MET A 95 6.44 -11.39 -6.58
CA MET A 95 7.09 -10.62 -7.66
C MET A 95 6.21 -9.44 -8.10
N TRP A 96 4.92 -9.69 -8.35
CA TRP A 96 4.01 -8.63 -8.81
C TRP A 96 3.65 -7.64 -7.71
N GLU A 97 3.50 -8.09 -6.48
CA GLU A 97 3.32 -7.21 -5.32
C GLU A 97 4.54 -6.29 -5.15
N ARG A 98 5.76 -6.84 -5.25
CA ARG A 98 6.99 -6.06 -5.17
C ARG A 98 7.13 -5.05 -6.32
N ARG A 99 6.74 -5.42 -7.54
CA ARG A 99 6.70 -4.47 -8.67
C ARG A 99 5.69 -3.36 -8.44
N ALA A 100 4.46 -3.68 -8.03
CA ALA A 100 3.44 -2.69 -7.70
C ALA A 100 3.93 -1.73 -6.60
N GLU A 101 4.65 -2.24 -5.61
CA GLU A 101 5.22 -1.43 -4.53
C GLU A 101 6.34 -0.50 -5.01
N LEU A 102 7.32 -1.02 -5.78
CA LEU A 102 8.49 -0.23 -6.19
C LEU A 102 8.23 0.68 -7.38
N GLU A 103 7.53 0.16 -8.39
CA GLU A 103 7.33 0.87 -9.66
C GLU A 103 6.15 1.85 -9.57
N GLY A 104 5.10 1.48 -8.83
CA GLY A 104 3.88 2.28 -8.64
C GLY A 104 3.87 3.06 -7.32
N PHE A 105 3.72 2.35 -6.20
CA PHE A 105 3.46 2.96 -4.90
C PHE A 105 4.59 3.88 -4.43
N ALA A 106 5.83 3.41 -4.48
CA ALA A 106 7.00 4.20 -4.08
C ALA A 106 7.16 5.43 -4.97
N ALA A 107 6.88 5.31 -6.27
CA ALA A 107 6.91 6.44 -7.20
C ALA A 107 5.82 7.48 -6.87
N ALA A 108 4.58 7.05 -6.58
CA ALA A 108 3.50 7.95 -6.15
C ALA A 108 3.85 8.65 -4.84
N MET A 109 4.37 7.90 -3.86
CA MET A 109 4.83 8.46 -2.58
C MET A 109 5.98 9.47 -2.77
N GLU A 110 6.94 9.18 -3.64
CA GLU A 110 8.07 10.09 -3.95
C GLU A 110 7.54 11.39 -4.58
N ALA A 111 6.61 11.31 -5.54
CA ALA A 111 6.01 12.48 -6.15
C ALA A 111 5.30 13.37 -5.12
N VAL A 112 4.42 12.79 -4.29
CA VAL A 112 3.67 13.52 -3.26
C VAL A 112 4.60 14.11 -2.20
N ARG A 113 5.53 13.33 -1.67
CA ARG A 113 6.40 13.79 -0.59
C ARG A 113 7.40 14.86 -1.00
N ASN A 114 7.75 14.92 -2.29
CA ASN A 114 8.64 15.95 -2.81
C ASN A 114 7.90 17.19 -3.35
N SER A 115 6.56 17.19 -3.45
CA SER A 115 5.78 18.31 -3.95
C SER A 115 4.91 18.99 -2.90
N VAL A 116 4.40 18.27 -1.89
CA VAL A 116 3.44 18.79 -0.92
C VAL A 116 4.15 19.62 0.15
N PRO A 117 3.84 20.94 0.29
CA PRO A 117 4.53 21.82 1.25
C PRO A 117 4.42 21.38 2.71
N ALA A 118 3.29 20.78 3.11
CA ALA A 118 3.09 20.25 4.47
C ALA A 118 4.03 19.10 4.85
N LEU A 119 4.71 18.49 3.84
CA LEU A 119 5.70 17.44 4.01
C LEU A 119 7.15 17.94 3.92
N ARG A 120 7.37 19.27 4.05
CA ARG A 120 8.71 19.85 4.08
C ARG A 120 9.58 19.15 5.15
N ASN A 121 10.82 18.85 4.80
CA ASN A 121 11.79 18.07 5.61
C ASN A 121 11.36 16.62 5.89
N ARG A 122 10.31 16.14 5.22
CA ARG A 122 9.75 14.80 5.38
C ARG A 122 9.59 14.08 4.04
N ALA A 123 10.54 14.28 3.13
CA ALA A 123 10.54 13.66 1.81
C ALA A 123 10.56 12.13 1.87
N ILE A 124 11.07 11.57 2.96
CA ILE A 124 11.02 10.13 3.27
C ILE A 124 10.27 9.96 4.60
N ALA A 125 9.43 8.94 4.70
CA ALA A 125 8.75 8.60 5.95
C ALA A 125 9.74 7.97 6.95
N GLY A 126 9.58 8.29 8.22
CA GLY A 126 10.43 7.73 9.26
C GLY A 126 10.91 8.78 10.27
N PRO A 127 11.88 8.42 11.12
CA PRO A 127 12.34 9.26 12.22
C PRO A 127 13.33 10.35 11.81
N HIS A 128 13.85 10.31 10.58
CA HIS A 128 14.88 11.23 10.12
C HIS A 128 14.30 12.31 9.19
N ASP A 129 14.90 13.50 9.22
CA ASP A 129 14.54 14.59 8.34
C ASP A 129 15.25 14.48 7.00
N TYR A 130 14.46 14.59 5.92
CA TYR A 130 14.95 14.62 4.55
C TYR A 130 14.30 15.78 3.80
N GLN A 131 15.12 16.63 3.22
CA GLN A 131 14.64 17.74 2.41
C GLN A 131 13.94 17.25 1.14
N GLN A 132 12.97 18.00 0.69
CA GLN A 132 12.31 17.77 -0.59
C GLN A 132 13.27 18.10 -1.74
N ILE A 133 13.21 17.29 -2.80
CA ILE A 133 13.94 17.48 -4.05
C ILE A 133 12.90 17.61 -5.17
N PRO A 134 12.46 18.84 -5.50
CA PRO A 134 11.40 19.05 -6.50
C PRO A 134 11.70 18.43 -7.86
N ALA A 135 12.97 18.36 -8.27
CA ALA A 135 13.38 17.71 -9.52
C ALA A 135 13.00 16.21 -9.60
N LEU A 136 12.75 15.53 -8.46
CA LEU A 136 12.29 14.14 -8.45
C LEU A 136 10.82 13.99 -8.85
N VAL A 137 10.02 15.03 -8.70
CA VAL A 137 8.55 14.97 -8.89
C VAL A 137 8.21 14.53 -10.31
N GLU A 138 8.80 15.16 -11.33
CA GLU A 138 8.51 14.83 -12.73
C GLU A 138 8.91 13.38 -13.07
N ARG A 139 10.09 12.95 -12.64
CA ARG A 139 10.54 11.56 -12.84
C ARG A 139 9.59 10.58 -12.17
N SER A 140 9.15 10.87 -10.95
CA SER A 140 8.27 10.00 -10.18
C SER A 140 6.87 9.93 -10.79
N GLN A 141 6.34 11.05 -11.28
CA GLN A 141 5.09 11.08 -12.03
C GLN A 141 5.19 10.25 -13.33
N LYS A 142 6.31 10.36 -14.05
CA LYS A 142 6.56 9.53 -15.25
C LYS A 142 6.60 8.05 -14.91
N ARG A 143 7.23 7.66 -13.78
CA ARG A 143 7.24 6.27 -13.31
C ARG A 143 5.83 5.75 -13.03
N VAL A 144 4.97 6.54 -12.41
CA VAL A 144 3.56 6.16 -12.18
C VAL A 144 2.82 5.96 -13.50
N ARG A 145 2.99 6.85 -14.49
CA ARG A 145 2.37 6.69 -15.81
C ARG A 145 2.87 5.44 -16.53
N ASN A 146 4.17 5.15 -16.46
CA ASN A 146 4.73 3.93 -17.02
C ASN A 146 4.15 2.68 -16.33
N PHE A 147 4.05 2.68 -14.99
CA PHE A 147 3.42 1.61 -14.24
C PHE A 147 1.95 1.37 -14.68
N TYR A 148 1.19 2.44 -14.94
CA TYR A 148 -0.17 2.31 -15.48
C TYR A 148 -0.19 1.70 -16.88
N ALA A 149 0.72 2.10 -17.76
CA ALA A 149 0.84 1.55 -19.11
C ALA A 149 1.21 0.06 -19.06
N ASP A 150 2.16 -0.33 -18.20
CA ASP A 150 2.57 -1.72 -18.01
C ASP A 150 1.43 -2.60 -17.47
N LEU A 151 0.67 -2.10 -16.48
CA LEU A 151 -0.51 -2.79 -15.97
C LEU A 151 -1.61 -2.89 -17.03
N ASN A 152 -1.85 -1.80 -17.81
CA ASN A 152 -2.84 -1.83 -18.88
C ASN A 152 -2.50 -2.90 -19.91
N ALA A 153 -1.25 -3.00 -20.35
CA ALA A 153 -0.80 -4.05 -21.26
C ALA A 153 -0.99 -5.45 -20.66
N ARG A 154 -0.64 -5.61 -19.37
CA ARG A 154 -0.80 -6.89 -18.67
C ARG A 154 -2.25 -7.37 -18.59
N PHE A 155 -3.20 -6.47 -18.39
CA PHE A 155 -4.62 -6.81 -18.31
C PHE A 155 -5.26 -7.18 -19.66
N ALA A 156 -4.48 -7.25 -20.74
CA ALA A 156 -4.89 -7.93 -21.96
C ALA A 156 -4.93 -9.45 -21.77
N ASP A 157 -4.05 -10.00 -20.94
CA ASP A 157 -3.84 -11.44 -20.80
C ASP A 157 -4.38 -12.05 -19.49
N VAL A 158 -4.56 -11.22 -18.44
CA VAL A 158 -4.96 -11.67 -17.11
C VAL A 158 -6.01 -10.77 -16.48
N SER A 159 -6.77 -11.33 -15.52
CA SER A 159 -7.83 -10.60 -14.83
C SER A 159 -7.34 -9.75 -13.66
N PHE A 160 -6.25 -10.16 -13.00
CA PHE A 160 -5.67 -9.50 -11.82
C PHE A 160 -4.16 -9.33 -11.97
N VAL A 161 -3.56 -8.50 -11.13
CA VAL A 161 -2.14 -8.11 -11.24
C VAL A 161 -1.20 -9.31 -11.28
N ALA A 162 -1.40 -10.30 -10.40
CA ALA A 162 -0.52 -11.47 -10.35
C ALA A 162 -0.97 -12.64 -11.24
N GLY A 163 -2.18 -12.59 -11.84
CA GLY A 163 -2.73 -13.68 -12.67
C GLY A 163 -4.24 -13.62 -12.77
N ASN A 164 -4.92 -14.75 -12.59
CA ASN A 164 -6.38 -14.82 -12.73
C ASN A 164 -7.13 -14.84 -11.39
N GLU A 165 -6.43 -14.69 -10.28
CA GLU A 165 -6.99 -14.63 -8.94
C GLU A 165 -6.57 -13.33 -8.24
N PHE A 166 -7.49 -12.76 -7.44
CA PHE A 166 -7.22 -11.59 -6.62
C PHE A 166 -6.16 -11.91 -5.55
N SER A 167 -5.25 -10.98 -5.31
CA SER A 167 -4.11 -11.17 -4.42
C SER A 167 -3.67 -9.86 -3.75
N VAL A 168 -2.68 -9.92 -2.88
CA VAL A 168 -2.05 -8.73 -2.28
C VAL A 168 -1.44 -7.78 -3.33
N ALA A 169 -1.08 -8.28 -4.51
CA ALA A 169 -0.58 -7.44 -5.60
C ALA A 169 -1.66 -6.46 -6.09
N ASP A 170 -2.94 -6.91 -6.13
CA ASP A 170 -4.08 -6.07 -6.48
C ASP A 170 -4.36 -5.03 -5.39
N ILE A 171 -4.24 -5.41 -4.12
CA ILE A 171 -4.40 -4.48 -2.99
C ILE A 171 -3.36 -3.34 -3.10
N THR A 172 -2.10 -3.69 -3.36
CA THR A 172 -1.04 -2.68 -3.51
C THR A 172 -1.27 -1.80 -4.74
N ALA A 173 -1.69 -2.39 -5.86
CA ALA A 173 -1.95 -1.65 -7.10
C ALA A 173 -3.15 -0.70 -6.97
N ILE A 174 -4.29 -1.13 -6.39
CA ILE A 174 -5.46 -0.26 -6.27
C ILE A 174 -5.23 0.90 -5.30
N VAL A 175 -4.56 0.64 -4.18
CA VAL A 175 -4.18 1.70 -3.25
C VAL A 175 -3.20 2.68 -3.90
N THR A 176 -2.32 2.19 -4.78
CA THR A 176 -1.43 3.05 -5.56
C THR A 176 -2.22 3.97 -6.49
N VAL A 177 -3.17 3.42 -7.27
CA VAL A 177 -4.00 4.20 -8.21
C VAL A 177 -4.79 5.26 -7.46
N ASP A 178 -5.47 4.88 -6.38
CA ASP A 178 -6.25 5.81 -5.57
C ASP A 178 -5.39 6.92 -4.97
N PHE A 179 -4.24 6.57 -4.41
CA PHE A 179 -3.32 7.53 -3.81
C PHE A 179 -2.71 8.48 -4.86
N ALA A 180 -2.26 7.94 -5.99
CA ALA A 180 -1.70 8.74 -7.08
C ALA A 180 -2.74 9.69 -7.68
N THR A 181 -3.98 9.23 -7.87
CA THR A 181 -5.08 10.06 -8.36
C THR A 181 -5.40 11.20 -7.40
N LYS A 182 -5.57 10.89 -6.10
CA LYS A 182 -6.02 11.86 -5.10
C LYS A 182 -4.92 12.82 -4.67
N ALA A 183 -3.70 12.32 -4.47
CA ALA A 183 -2.61 13.10 -3.86
C ALA A 183 -1.57 13.64 -4.85
N ALA A 184 -1.43 13.03 -6.02
CA ALA A 184 -0.48 13.45 -7.06
C ALA A 184 -1.15 13.94 -8.35
N SER A 185 -2.49 13.95 -8.42
CA SER A 185 -3.28 14.32 -9.61
C SER A 185 -2.92 13.48 -10.84
N LEU A 186 -2.74 12.17 -10.66
CA LEU A 186 -2.39 11.21 -11.69
C LEU A 186 -3.52 10.17 -11.85
N PRO A 187 -4.66 10.53 -12.44
CA PRO A 187 -5.73 9.57 -12.73
C PRO A 187 -5.31 8.59 -13.83
N ILE A 188 -6.04 7.49 -13.94
CA ILE A 188 -5.91 6.56 -15.07
C ILE A 188 -6.33 7.31 -16.35
N ALA A 189 -5.48 7.30 -17.36
CA ALA A 189 -5.78 7.90 -18.66
C ALA A 189 -6.84 7.11 -19.42
N ASP A 190 -7.59 7.80 -20.31
CA ASP A 190 -8.76 7.20 -21.00
C ASP A 190 -8.40 6.03 -21.91
N GLU A 191 -7.23 6.06 -22.50
CA GLU A 191 -6.69 5.00 -23.34
C GLU A 191 -6.34 3.70 -22.58
N HIS A 192 -6.18 3.75 -21.27
CA HIS A 192 -5.87 2.56 -20.45
C HIS A 192 -7.13 1.76 -20.11
N THR A 193 -7.81 1.24 -21.11
CA THR A 193 -9.09 0.54 -20.97
C THR A 193 -9.01 -0.76 -20.16
N GLY A 194 -7.91 -1.50 -20.28
CA GLY A 194 -7.66 -2.71 -19.50
C GLY A 194 -7.46 -2.40 -18.01
N LEU A 195 -6.69 -1.36 -17.71
CA LEU A 195 -6.49 -0.89 -16.34
C LEU A 195 -7.78 -0.35 -15.72
N LYS A 196 -8.60 0.39 -16.49
CA LYS A 196 -9.90 0.87 -16.01
C LYS A 196 -10.85 -0.28 -15.70
N ARG A 197 -10.96 -1.27 -16.58
CA ARG A 197 -11.79 -2.47 -16.34
C ARG A 197 -11.39 -3.18 -15.06
N TRP A 198 -10.09 -3.40 -14.84
CA TRP A 198 -9.57 -3.98 -13.60
C TRP A 198 -9.89 -3.11 -12.39
N TYR A 199 -9.65 -1.80 -12.50
CA TYR A 199 -9.92 -0.85 -11.41
C TYR A 199 -11.38 -0.88 -10.99
N ASP A 200 -12.32 -0.85 -11.95
CA ASP A 200 -13.77 -0.91 -11.69
C ASP A 200 -14.16 -2.22 -10.99
N ALA A 201 -13.64 -3.35 -11.50
CA ALA A 201 -13.92 -4.67 -10.92
C ALA A 201 -13.38 -4.80 -9.48
N VAL A 202 -12.17 -4.30 -9.21
CA VAL A 202 -11.56 -4.36 -7.88
C VAL A 202 -12.22 -3.35 -6.93
N SER A 203 -12.52 -2.13 -7.40
CA SER A 203 -13.20 -1.09 -6.60
C SER A 203 -14.59 -1.50 -6.13
N ALA A 204 -15.27 -2.38 -6.86
CA ALA A 204 -16.59 -2.90 -6.49
C ALA A 204 -16.56 -3.93 -5.34
N ARG A 205 -15.38 -4.39 -4.91
CA ARG A 205 -15.28 -5.35 -3.81
C ARG A 205 -15.62 -4.68 -2.47
N PRO A 206 -16.40 -5.33 -1.59
CA PRO A 206 -16.80 -4.75 -0.30
C PRO A 206 -15.61 -4.30 0.57
N SER A 207 -14.49 -5.00 0.48
CA SER A 207 -13.25 -4.70 1.22
C SER A 207 -12.64 -3.33 0.91
N MET A 208 -12.98 -2.73 -0.25
CA MET A 208 -12.45 -1.42 -0.64
C MET A 208 -13.00 -0.26 0.20
N GLY A 209 -14.10 -0.50 0.92
CA GLY A 209 -14.68 0.43 1.91
C GLY A 209 -13.98 0.44 3.28
N ALA A 210 -12.99 -0.42 3.49
CA ALA A 210 -12.30 -0.57 4.78
C ALA A 210 -11.31 0.56 5.11
#